data_9f299671ea98912bdff52a3594a6c7f9
#
_entry.id   9f299671ea98912bdff52a3594a6c7f9
#
_cell.length_a   1.000
_cell.length_b   1.000
_cell.length_c   1.000
_cell.angle_alpha   90.00
_cell.angle_beta   90.00
_cell.angle_gamma   90.00
#
_symmetry.space_group_name_H-M   'P 1'
#
loop_
_entity.id
_entity.type
_entity.pdbx_description
1 polymer ?
#
loop_
_entity_poly.entity_id
_entity_poly.type
_entity_poly.pdbx_seq_one_letter_code
_entity_poly.pdbx_strand_id
1 'polypeptide(L)'
;MRKQHQYIAVLGLISATLLSSGLTAADSPSAFSSRTPRYRLQTSDIVEIQFKFTPEFTQTVTLQPDGFVPLQIAGELKLQDLTLEEARAAIAEKYKGILHDPAITLTLKEFSKPFIIVGGEVAKPGRLDLRGDVTLTDAVTMAGGFTPNARQDQVLLFRRVNPEMMEVKRINVRDILGKGRLEEDIRLLPGDAVYAAKSNMAKFDRFMAVSRLGFFFPLSFR
;
A
#
# COMPACT_ATOMS: atom_id res chain seq x y z
N MET A 1 83.96 -25.34 30.79
CA MET A 1 84.42 -25.03 29.42
C MET A 1 83.30 -24.24 28.73
N ARG A 2 83.49 -22.92 28.64
CA ARG A 2 83.70 -22.13 27.41
C ARG A 2 82.68 -22.50 26.31
N LYS A 3 81.83 -21.55 25.79
CA LYS A 3 82.05 -20.19 25.27
C LYS A 3 80.68 -19.49 25.14
N GLN A 4 80.68 -18.26 25.52
CA GLN A 4 80.03 -17.08 25.02
C GLN A 4 79.94 -17.00 23.50
N HIS A 5 78.87 -16.34 23.03
CA HIS A 5 78.84 -15.22 22.05
C HIS A 5 77.36 -14.85 21.84
N GLN A 6 76.98 -13.74 22.14
CA GLN A 6 77.00 -12.36 21.65
C GLN A 6 75.66 -11.99 21.02
N TYR A 7 75.15 -10.96 21.63
CA TYR A 7 73.98 -10.16 21.32
C TYR A 7 74.07 -9.46 19.97
N ILE A 8 72.98 -9.41 19.25
CA ILE A 8 72.64 -8.25 18.40
C ILE A 8 71.21 -7.88 18.64
N ALA A 9 71.01 -6.72 19.23
CA ALA A 9 69.74 -6.05 19.35
C ALA A 9 69.34 -5.48 18.00
N VAL A 10 68.16 -5.84 17.53
CA VAL A 10 67.52 -5.10 16.44
C VAL A 10 66.18 -4.56 16.99
N LEU A 11 66.24 -3.27 17.27
CA LEU A 11 65.03 -2.44 17.55
C LEU A 11 64.22 -2.41 16.26
N GLY A 12 63.13 -3.17 16.21
CA GLY A 12 62.10 -3.03 15.17
C GLY A 12 60.98 -2.15 15.71
N LEU A 13 60.93 -0.90 15.24
CA LEU A 13 59.82 0.03 15.44
C LEU A 13 58.55 -0.60 14.79
N ILE A 14 57.63 -1.10 15.61
CA ILE A 14 56.30 -1.46 15.15
C ILE A 14 55.48 -0.17 15.25
N SER A 15 55.35 0.54 14.14
CA SER A 15 54.39 1.62 13.98
C SER A 15 52.97 0.99 13.91
N ALA A 16 52.23 1.09 15.01
CA ALA A 16 50.83 0.74 15.07
C ALA A 16 50.03 1.79 14.28
N THR A 17 49.74 1.46 13.02
CA THR A 17 48.71 2.18 12.25
C THR A 17 47.32 1.79 12.78
N LEU A 18 46.78 2.69 13.62
CA LEU A 18 45.36 2.65 13.98
C LEU A 18 44.53 2.93 12.73
N LEU A 19 44.05 1.85 12.08
CA LEU A 19 42.94 1.93 11.15
C LEU A 19 41.69 2.28 11.99
N SER A 20 41.36 3.54 12.08
CA SER A 20 40.05 3.98 12.50
C SER A 20 39.06 3.59 11.39
N SER A 21 38.47 2.40 11.51
CA SER A 21 37.28 2.00 10.76
C SER A 21 36.17 2.94 11.17
N GLY A 22 35.97 4.00 10.37
CA GLY A 22 34.79 4.84 10.47
C GLY A 22 33.57 3.97 10.27
N LEU A 23 32.85 3.62 11.33
CA LEU A 23 31.51 3.13 11.25
C LEU A 23 30.67 4.27 10.65
N THR A 24 30.50 4.24 9.33
CA THR A 24 29.40 4.97 8.70
C THR A 24 28.14 4.32 9.21
N ALA A 25 27.48 4.94 10.18
CA ALA A 25 26.12 4.63 10.54
C ALA A 25 25.32 4.79 9.24
N ALA A 26 24.96 3.66 8.63
CA ALA A 26 23.98 3.65 7.56
C ALA A 26 22.72 4.28 8.16
N ASP A 27 22.36 5.43 7.65
CA ASP A 27 21.12 6.13 7.98
C ASP A 27 19.99 5.19 7.55
N SER A 28 19.53 4.35 8.49
CA SER A 28 18.33 3.53 8.31
C SER A 28 17.19 4.52 8.14
N PRO A 29 16.47 4.50 7.00
CA PRO A 29 15.34 5.39 6.82
C PRO A 29 14.40 5.20 8.00
N SER A 30 14.17 6.26 8.78
CA SER A 30 13.29 6.21 9.93
C SER A 30 11.92 5.69 9.48
N ALA A 31 11.29 4.82 10.28
CA ALA A 31 9.96 4.28 9.98
C ALA A 31 8.90 5.38 9.74
N PHE A 32 9.19 6.62 10.14
CA PHE A 32 8.37 7.80 9.92
C PHE A 32 8.59 8.49 8.55
N SER A 33 9.58 8.05 7.75
CA SER A 33 9.87 8.65 6.43
C SER A 33 9.16 7.93 5.27
N SER A 34 8.46 6.84 5.50
CA SER A 34 7.63 6.20 4.47
C SER A 34 6.41 7.09 4.18
N ARG A 35 6.56 7.97 3.19
CA ARG A 35 5.41 8.72 2.66
C ARG A 35 4.37 7.70 2.19
N THR A 36 3.13 7.81 2.67
CA THR A 36 1.98 7.12 2.09
C THR A 36 2.03 7.28 0.57
N PRO A 37 1.87 6.22 -0.22
CA PRO A 37 1.90 6.33 -1.68
C PRO A 37 0.87 7.39 -2.11
N ARG A 38 1.29 8.31 -2.99
CA ARG A 38 0.40 9.35 -3.51
C ARG A 38 -0.78 8.70 -4.23
N TYR A 39 -1.96 9.30 -4.07
CA TYR A 39 -3.15 8.86 -4.78
C TYR A 39 -2.91 8.84 -6.29
N ARG A 40 -3.35 7.79 -6.95
CA ARG A 40 -3.36 7.67 -8.41
C ARG A 40 -4.79 7.76 -8.91
N LEU A 41 -4.99 8.54 -9.93
CA LEU A 41 -6.29 8.78 -10.55
C LEU A 41 -6.92 7.48 -11.03
N GLN A 42 -8.20 7.30 -10.72
CA GLN A 42 -8.99 6.13 -11.09
C GLN A 42 -10.19 6.54 -11.95
N THR A 43 -10.79 5.57 -12.61
CA THR A 43 -12.03 5.78 -13.37
C THR A 43 -13.13 6.33 -12.45
N SER A 44 -13.94 7.22 -12.98
CA SER A 44 -14.99 7.98 -12.27
C SER A 44 -14.48 9.09 -11.35
N ASP A 45 -13.18 9.33 -11.24
CA ASP A 45 -12.68 10.51 -10.55
C ASP A 45 -13.04 11.78 -11.32
N ILE A 46 -13.35 12.84 -10.58
CA ILE A 46 -13.65 14.16 -11.13
C ILE A 46 -12.51 15.10 -10.82
N VAL A 47 -11.89 15.63 -11.88
CA VAL A 47 -10.75 16.54 -11.79
C VAL A 47 -11.12 17.89 -12.40
N GLU A 48 -10.86 18.95 -11.65
CA GLU A 48 -10.92 20.31 -12.16
C GLU A 48 -9.55 20.73 -12.67
N ILE A 49 -9.50 21.17 -13.92
CA ILE A 49 -8.32 21.67 -14.61
C ILE A 49 -8.46 23.17 -14.72
N GLN A 50 -7.64 23.93 -14.01
CA GLN A 50 -7.65 25.38 -14.02
C GLN A 50 -6.44 25.92 -14.77
N PHE A 51 -6.68 26.82 -15.73
CA PHE A 51 -5.64 27.52 -16.48
C PHE A 51 -5.52 28.95 -15.96
N LYS A 52 -4.38 29.29 -15.37
CA LYS A 52 -4.17 30.56 -14.69
C LYS A 52 -4.28 31.79 -15.65
N PHE A 53 -3.74 31.66 -16.85
CA PHE A 53 -3.66 32.78 -17.81
C PHE A 53 -4.73 32.71 -18.88
N THR A 54 -5.42 31.58 -19.04
CA THR A 54 -6.45 31.32 -20.03
C THR A 54 -7.66 30.66 -19.40
N PRO A 55 -8.41 31.38 -18.53
CA PRO A 55 -9.50 30.80 -17.74
C PRO A 55 -10.64 30.22 -18.59
N GLU A 56 -10.74 30.59 -19.86
CA GLU A 56 -11.71 30.03 -20.82
C GLU A 56 -11.49 28.54 -21.11
N PHE A 57 -10.30 28.01 -20.84
CA PHE A 57 -10.01 26.58 -20.94
C PHE A 57 -10.21 25.83 -19.63
N THR A 58 -10.56 26.52 -18.55
CA THR A 58 -10.86 25.90 -17.27
C THR A 58 -12.07 24.98 -17.40
N GLN A 59 -11.89 23.72 -17.01
CA GLN A 59 -12.91 22.71 -17.19
C GLN A 59 -12.88 21.69 -16.05
N THR A 60 -14.04 21.10 -15.77
CA THR A 60 -14.16 19.93 -14.88
C THR A 60 -14.39 18.70 -15.76
N VAL A 61 -13.57 17.69 -15.60
CA VAL A 61 -13.61 16.46 -16.38
C VAL A 61 -13.75 15.25 -15.48
N THR A 62 -14.47 14.24 -15.96
CA THR A 62 -14.59 12.93 -15.30
C THR A 62 -13.73 11.91 -16.04
N LEU A 63 -12.95 11.14 -15.33
CA LEU A 63 -12.21 10.02 -15.93
C LEU A 63 -13.22 8.96 -16.42
N GLN A 64 -13.19 8.69 -17.70
CA GLN A 64 -14.05 7.71 -18.36
C GLN A 64 -13.65 6.28 -17.96
N PRO A 65 -14.50 5.25 -18.19
CA PRO A 65 -14.19 3.86 -17.85
C PRO A 65 -12.91 3.30 -18.50
N ASP A 66 -12.48 3.85 -19.62
CA ASP A 66 -11.23 3.53 -20.34
C ASP A 66 -10.00 4.28 -19.78
N GLY A 67 -10.22 5.18 -18.81
CA GLY A 67 -9.18 5.96 -18.15
C GLY A 67 -8.78 7.23 -18.88
N PHE A 68 -9.50 7.61 -19.93
CA PHE A 68 -9.28 8.86 -20.66
C PHE A 68 -10.16 10.00 -20.13
N VAL A 69 -9.72 11.22 -20.38
CA VAL A 69 -10.51 12.44 -20.17
C VAL A 69 -10.57 13.24 -21.46
N PRO A 70 -11.73 13.83 -21.81
CA PRO A 70 -11.83 14.75 -22.92
C PRO A 70 -11.27 16.11 -22.51
N LEU A 71 -10.32 16.65 -23.27
CA LEU A 71 -9.75 17.97 -23.07
C LEU A 71 -10.24 18.92 -24.16
N GLN A 72 -10.63 20.13 -23.77
CA GLN A 72 -11.05 21.17 -24.69
C GLN A 72 -9.95 21.44 -25.74
N ILE A 73 -10.27 21.35 -27.02
CA ILE A 73 -9.37 21.60 -28.19
C ILE A 73 -8.21 20.57 -28.28
N ALA A 74 -7.70 20.06 -27.15
CA ALA A 74 -6.55 19.17 -27.14
C ALA A 74 -6.90 17.69 -27.40
N GLY A 75 -8.21 17.32 -27.45
CA GLY A 75 -8.67 15.96 -27.65
C GLY A 75 -8.56 15.13 -26.37
N GLU A 76 -8.50 13.81 -26.48
CA GLU A 76 -8.48 12.91 -25.34
C GLU A 76 -7.07 12.65 -24.80
N LEU A 77 -6.98 12.45 -23.48
CA LEU A 77 -5.71 12.15 -22.81
C LEU A 77 -5.95 11.09 -21.71
N LYS A 78 -5.10 10.07 -21.65
CA LYS A 78 -5.16 9.05 -20.60
C LYS A 78 -4.54 9.59 -19.32
N LEU A 79 -5.34 9.62 -18.24
CA LEU A 79 -4.89 10.06 -16.90
C LEU A 79 -4.97 8.97 -15.85
N GLN A 80 -5.57 7.81 -16.15
CA GLN A 80 -5.65 6.69 -15.23
C GLN A 80 -4.26 6.25 -14.76
N ASP A 81 -4.16 5.89 -13.47
CA ASP A 81 -2.94 5.45 -12.79
C ASP A 81 -1.84 6.52 -12.64
N LEU A 82 -2.07 7.74 -13.12
CA LEU A 82 -1.19 8.88 -12.88
C LEU A 82 -1.48 9.53 -11.53
N THR A 83 -0.45 10.04 -10.87
CA THR A 83 -0.60 10.98 -9.76
C THR A 83 -1.08 12.33 -10.30
N LEU A 84 -1.64 13.21 -9.45
CA LEU A 84 -2.04 14.56 -9.87
C LEU A 84 -0.89 15.35 -10.50
N GLU A 85 0.34 15.16 -10.00
CA GLU A 85 1.53 15.82 -10.54
C GLU A 85 1.89 15.32 -11.94
N GLU A 86 1.90 13.98 -12.13
CA GLU A 86 2.12 13.37 -13.44
C GLU A 86 1.03 13.74 -14.43
N ALA A 87 -0.24 13.76 -13.98
CA ALA A 87 -1.38 14.18 -14.81
C ALA A 87 -1.28 15.66 -15.22
N ARG A 88 -0.89 16.54 -14.29
CA ARG A 88 -0.64 17.95 -14.59
C ARG A 88 0.42 18.13 -15.67
N ALA A 89 1.54 17.41 -15.54
CA ALA A 89 2.62 17.45 -16.53
C ALA A 89 2.15 16.94 -17.90
N ALA A 90 1.39 15.84 -17.94
CA ALA A 90 0.85 15.27 -19.17
C ALA A 90 -0.13 16.23 -19.88
N ILE A 91 -1.01 16.90 -19.11
CA ILE A 91 -1.93 17.90 -19.65
C ILE A 91 -1.16 19.12 -20.18
N ALA A 92 -0.17 19.62 -19.43
CA ALA A 92 0.65 20.74 -19.87
C ALA A 92 1.36 20.43 -21.19
N GLU A 93 1.92 19.21 -21.31
CA GLU A 93 2.56 18.76 -22.55
C GLU A 93 1.57 18.73 -23.72
N LYS A 94 0.36 18.23 -23.50
CA LYS A 94 -0.68 18.15 -24.53
C LYS A 94 -1.11 19.53 -25.05
N TYR A 95 -1.07 20.54 -24.17
CA TYR A 95 -1.45 21.92 -24.53
C TYR A 95 -0.29 22.77 -25.05
N LYS A 96 0.98 22.33 -25.02
CA LYS A 96 2.14 23.11 -25.53
C LYS A 96 2.02 23.56 -26.98
N GLY A 97 1.32 22.78 -27.82
CA GLY A 97 1.09 23.14 -29.22
C GLY A 97 -0.07 24.12 -29.42
N ILE A 98 -0.85 24.40 -28.38
CA ILE A 98 -2.11 25.19 -28.44
C ILE A 98 -1.95 26.48 -27.62
N LEU A 99 -1.36 26.39 -26.44
CA LEU A 99 -1.17 27.47 -25.49
C LEU A 99 0.31 27.77 -25.28
N HIS A 100 0.66 29.03 -25.16
CA HIS A 100 2.01 29.44 -24.80
C HIS A 100 2.16 29.37 -23.28
N ASP A 101 3.06 28.51 -22.80
CA ASP A 101 3.38 28.29 -21.38
C ASP A 101 2.14 28.07 -20.45
N PRO A 102 1.41 26.97 -20.62
CA PRO A 102 0.17 26.72 -19.87
C PRO A 102 0.44 26.49 -18.38
N ALA A 103 0.17 27.50 -17.55
CA ALA A 103 0.19 27.37 -16.10
C ALA A 103 -1.08 26.67 -15.61
N ILE A 104 -0.97 25.36 -15.30
CA ILE A 104 -2.10 24.48 -14.97
C ILE A 104 -2.10 24.12 -13.49
N THR A 105 -3.26 24.21 -12.86
CA THR A 105 -3.54 23.64 -11.54
C THR A 105 -4.58 22.53 -11.68
N LEU A 106 -4.30 21.36 -11.08
CA LEU A 106 -5.26 20.27 -10.98
C LEU A 106 -5.78 20.14 -9.56
N THR A 107 -7.11 20.08 -9.43
CA THR A 107 -7.79 19.82 -8.16
C THR A 107 -8.68 18.60 -8.31
N LEU A 108 -8.48 17.60 -7.45
CA LEU A 108 -9.36 16.45 -7.35
C LEU A 108 -10.62 16.86 -6.60
N LYS A 109 -11.77 16.91 -7.29
CA LYS A 109 -13.07 17.32 -6.72
C LYS A 109 -13.79 16.15 -6.07
N GLU A 110 -13.92 15.06 -6.81
CA GLU A 110 -14.51 13.83 -6.35
C GLU A 110 -13.61 12.67 -6.73
N PHE A 111 -13.49 11.73 -5.82
CA PHE A 111 -12.66 10.55 -6.04
C PHE A 111 -13.28 9.32 -5.38
N SER A 112 -13.01 8.18 -5.97
CA SER A 112 -13.42 6.91 -5.40
C SER A 112 -12.64 6.70 -4.10
N LYS A 113 -13.33 6.85 -2.97
CA LYS A 113 -12.71 6.61 -1.66
C LYS A 113 -12.26 5.17 -1.60
N PRO A 114 -10.99 4.91 -1.27
CA PRO A 114 -10.54 3.55 -1.04
C PRO A 114 -11.35 2.94 0.08
N PHE A 115 -11.71 1.68 -0.07
CA PHE A 115 -12.55 0.97 0.90
C PHE A 115 -12.09 -0.47 1.09
N ILE A 116 -12.53 -1.03 2.20
CA ILE A 116 -12.45 -2.45 2.52
C ILE A 116 -13.85 -2.98 2.82
N ILE A 117 -13.99 -4.29 2.79
CA ILE A 117 -15.23 -4.96 3.15
C ILE A 117 -14.96 -5.77 4.42
N VAL A 118 -15.80 -5.61 5.43
CA VAL A 118 -15.75 -6.43 6.64
C VAL A 118 -17.04 -7.21 6.76
N GLY A 119 -16.94 -8.53 6.88
CA GLY A 119 -18.09 -9.43 6.89
C GLY A 119 -17.98 -10.53 7.92
N GLY A 120 -19.03 -11.36 7.99
CA GLY A 120 -19.13 -12.48 8.93
C GLY A 120 -19.57 -12.05 10.31
N GLU A 121 -19.00 -12.67 11.34
CA GLU A 121 -19.39 -12.49 12.75
C GLU A 121 -18.74 -11.24 13.37
N VAL A 122 -19.11 -10.08 12.83
CA VAL A 122 -18.81 -8.73 13.37
C VAL A 122 -20.11 -7.99 13.67
N ALA A 123 -20.08 -7.00 14.54
CA ALA A 123 -21.30 -6.29 14.98
C ALA A 123 -21.98 -5.52 13.83
N LYS A 124 -21.19 -4.91 12.93
CA LYS A 124 -21.67 -4.11 11.80
C LYS A 124 -20.93 -4.51 10.54
N PRO A 125 -21.33 -5.61 9.87
CA PRO A 125 -20.74 -6.00 8.60
C PRO A 125 -21.07 -4.97 7.51
N GLY A 126 -20.13 -4.72 6.62
CA GLY A 126 -20.34 -3.77 5.53
C GLY A 126 -19.04 -3.26 4.90
N ARG A 127 -19.20 -2.24 4.08
CA ARG A 127 -18.11 -1.47 3.48
C ARG A 127 -17.63 -0.41 4.46
N LEU A 128 -16.32 -0.33 4.65
CA LEU A 128 -15.67 0.70 5.47
C LEU A 128 -14.72 1.52 4.61
N ASP A 129 -14.79 2.85 4.72
CA ASP A 129 -13.83 3.73 4.04
C ASP A 129 -12.44 3.54 4.65
N LEU A 130 -11.45 3.31 3.80
CA LEU A 130 -10.06 3.17 4.21
C LEU A 130 -9.43 4.56 4.28
N ARG A 131 -9.26 5.08 5.50
CA ARG A 131 -8.64 6.39 5.75
C ARG A 131 -7.29 6.19 6.43
N GLY A 132 -6.22 6.43 5.70
CA GLY A 132 -4.87 6.22 6.20
C GLY A 132 -4.50 4.74 6.33
N ASP A 133 -3.58 4.46 7.24
CA ASP A 133 -3.07 3.12 7.50
C ASP A 133 -4.00 2.40 8.49
N VAL A 134 -4.82 1.52 7.99
CA VAL A 134 -5.78 0.71 8.77
C VAL A 134 -5.29 -0.74 8.79
N THR A 135 -5.20 -1.32 9.97
CA THR A 135 -4.86 -2.73 10.14
C THR A 135 -6.11 -3.61 10.15
N LEU A 136 -5.93 -4.92 10.17
CA LEU A 136 -7.05 -5.86 10.24
C LEU A 136 -7.80 -5.73 11.57
N THR A 137 -7.09 -5.55 12.69
CA THR A 137 -7.72 -5.35 14.01
C THR A 137 -8.45 -4.03 14.09
N ASP A 138 -7.92 -2.96 13.48
CA ASP A 138 -8.61 -1.67 13.37
C ASP A 138 -9.92 -1.83 12.60
N ALA A 139 -9.90 -2.52 11.45
CA ALA A 139 -11.09 -2.73 10.64
C ALA A 139 -12.19 -3.50 11.39
N VAL A 140 -11.82 -4.54 12.12
CA VAL A 140 -12.78 -5.26 12.98
C VAL A 140 -13.33 -4.36 14.08
N THR A 141 -12.49 -3.53 14.69
CA THR A 141 -12.89 -2.57 15.71
C THR A 141 -13.86 -1.51 15.14
N MET A 142 -13.56 -0.97 13.94
CA MET A 142 -14.44 -0.05 13.22
C MET A 142 -15.79 -0.68 12.87
N ALA A 143 -15.81 -2.00 12.60
CA ALA A 143 -17.03 -2.78 12.41
C ALA A 143 -17.78 -3.09 13.71
N GLY A 144 -17.38 -2.50 14.84
CA GLY A 144 -18.01 -2.67 16.16
C GLY A 144 -17.55 -3.91 16.92
N GLY A 145 -16.44 -4.54 16.50
CA GLY A 145 -15.87 -5.73 17.14
C GLY A 145 -16.53 -7.04 16.70
N PHE A 146 -16.04 -8.13 17.26
CA PHE A 146 -16.55 -9.47 17.01
C PHE A 146 -17.85 -9.75 17.74
N THR A 147 -18.75 -10.52 17.13
CA THR A 147 -19.90 -11.10 17.83
C THR A 147 -19.46 -12.24 18.78
N PRO A 148 -20.29 -12.62 19.75
CA PRO A 148 -19.99 -13.77 20.64
C PRO A 148 -19.77 -15.10 19.91
N ASN A 149 -20.28 -15.22 18.69
CA ASN A 149 -20.17 -16.43 17.87
C ASN A 149 -18.94 -16.44 16.96
N ALA A 150 -18.14 -15.37 16.96
CA ALA A 150 -16.98 -15.23 16.08
C ALA A 150 -15.82 -16.13 16.50
N ARG A 151 -15.16 -16.72 15.52
CA ARG A 151 -13.87 -17.38 15.69
C ARG A 151 -12.75 -16.36 15.46
N GLN A 152 -12.32 -15.72 16.53
CA GLN A 152 -11.25 -14.72 16.50
C GLN A 152 -9.88 -15.31 16.10
N ASP A 153 -9.71 -16.64 16.22
CA ASP A 153 -8.53 -17.39 15.78
C ASP A 153 -8.57 -17.75 14.29
N GLN A 154 -9.68 -17.46 13.60
CA GLN A 154 -9.89 -17.77 12.19
C GLN A 154 -10.54 -16.60 11.45
N VAL A 155 -9.85 -15.48 11.40
CA VAL A 155 -10.23 -14.35 10.56
C VAL A 155 -9.53 -14.50 9.21
N LEU A 156 -10.27 -14.33 8.14
CA LEU A 156 -9.78 -14.46 6.78
C LEU A 156 -9.61 -13.09 6.16
N LEU A 157 -8.47 -12.89 5.54
CA LEU A 157 -8.20 -11.78 4.68
C LEU A 157 -8.20 -12.27 3.23
N PHE A 158 -9.06 -11.70 2.42
CA PHE A 158 -9.11 -11.90 0.98
C PHE A 158 -8.50 -10.68 0.32
N ARG A 159 -7.43 -10.88 -0.44
CA ARG A 159 -6.73 -9.83 -1.18
C ARG A 159 -6.66 -10.17 -2.66
N ARG A 160 -7.16 -9.28 -3.50
CA ARG A 160 -7.02 -9.47 -4.95
C ARG A 160 -5.60 -9.15 -5.38
N VAL A 161 -4.93 -10.12 -5.98
CA VAL A 161 -3.57 -9.97 -6.51
C VAL A 161 -3.63 -9.48 -7.96
N ASN A 162 -4.53 -10.06 -8.74
CA ASN A 162 -4.81 -9.64 -10.12
C ASN A 162 -6.29 -9.95 -10.46
N PRO A 163 -6.80 -9.61 -11.67
CA PRO A 163 -8.21 -9.86 -12.04
C PRO A 163 -8.66 -11.31 -11.88
N GLU A 164 -7.75 -12.26 -12.02
CA GLU A 164 -8.02 -13.69 -12.05
C GLU A 164 -7.67 -14.41 -10.74
N MET A 165 -6.88 -13.77 -9.85
CA MET A 165 -6.34 -14.42 -8.66
C MET A 165 -6.63 -13.63 -7.38
N MET A 166 -6.99 -14.39 -6.34
CA MET A 166 -7.21 -13.88 -5.00
C MET A 166 -6.34 -14.67 -4.00
N GLU A 167 -5.60 -13.95 -3.18
CA GLU A 167 -4.88 -14.52 -2.04
C GLU A 167 -5.81 -14.56 -0.83
N VAL A 168 -5.82 -15.69 -0.13
CA VAL A 168 -6.57 -15.87 1.12
C VAL A 168 -5.60 -16.17 2.24
N LYS A 169 -5.59 -15.32 3.27
CA LYS A 169 -4.74 -15.50 4.44
C LYS A 169 -5.59 -15.63 5.70
N ARG A 170 -5.30 -16.66 6.51
CA ARG A 170 -5.91 -16.82 7.83
C ARG A 170 -5.07 -16.12 8.89
N ILE A 171 -5.73 -15.34 9.74
CA ILE A 171 -5.09 -14.53 10.77
C ILE A 171 -5.73 -14.86 12.12
N ASN A 172 -4.89 -15.04 13.12
CA ASN A 172 -5.33 -15.28 14.50
C ASN A 172 -5.35 -13.96 15.28
N VAL A 173 -6.49 -13.26 15.20
CA VAL A 173 -6.66 -11.96 15.87
C VAL A 173 -6.65 -12.11 17.40
N ARG A 174 -7.09 -13.27 17.94
CA ARG A 174 -7.02 -13.55 19.38
C ARG A 174 -5.58 -13.48 19.88
N ASP A 175 -4.63 -14.05 19.15
CA ASP A 175 -3.21 -14.03 19.53
C ASP A 175 -2.60 -12.64 19.36
N ILE A 176 -2.97 -11.91 18.30
CA ILE A 176 -2.50 -10.54 18.09
C ILE A 176 -2.89 -9.65 19.27
N LEU A 177 -4.17 -9.64 19.63
CA LEU A 177 -4.68 -8.80 20.71
C LEU A 177 -4.32 -9.34 22.11
N GLY A 178 -4.41 -10.67 22.29
CA GLY A 178 -4.20 -11.29 23.61
C GLY A 178 -2.73 -11.38 24.03
N LYS A 179 -1.81 -11.51 23.08
CA LYS A 179 -0.37 -11.64 23.32
C LYS A 179 0.43 -10.39 22.94
N GLY A 180 -0.25 -9.34 22.46
CA GLY A 180 0.37 -8.08 22.07
C GLY A 180 1.27 -8.21 20.82
N ARG A 181 1.00 -9.16 19.92
CA ARG A 181 1.78 -9.39 18.70
C ARG A 181 1.35 -8.45 17.58
N LEU A 182 1.46 -7.16 17.82
CA LEU A 182 1.02 -6.13 16.87
C LEU A 182 1.80 -6.15 15.55
N GLU A 183 2.99 -6.71 15.53
CA GLU A 183 3.78 -6.94 14.32
C GLU A 183 3.16 -7.95 13.35
N GLU A 184 2.28 -8.84 13.86
CA GLU A 184 1.52 -9.80 13.05
C GLU A 184 0.23 -9.19 12.48
N ASP A 185 -0.15 -7.98 12.92
CA ASP A 185 -1.35 -7.30 12.46
C ASP A 185 -1.15 -6.72 11.06
N ILE A 186 -1.92 -7.24 10.12
CA ILE A 186 -1.73 -6.95 8.70
C ILE A 186 -2.37 -5.62 8.35
N ARG A 187 -1.60 -4.74 7.71
CA ARG A 187 -2.13 -3.53 7.08
C ARG A 187 -3.02 -3.90 5.90
N LEU A 188 -4.20 -3.33 5.86
CA LEU A 188 -5.17 -3.54 4.80
C LEU A 188 -4.91 -2.62 3.60
N LEU A 189 -5.21 -3.14 2.42
CA LEU A 189 -5.13 -2.42 1.16
C LEU A 189 -6.53 -2.16 0.60
N PRO A 190 -6.69 -1.13 -0.25
CA PRO A 190 -7.95 -0.90 -0.95
C PRO A 190 -8.45 -2.14 -1.68
N GLY A 191 -9.74 -2.48 -1.47
CA GLY A 191 -10.36 -3.66 -2.06
C GLY A 191 -10.19 -4.97 -1.28
N ASP A 192 -9.47 -4.94 -0.15
CA ASP A 192 -9.39 -6.10 0.75
C ASP A 192 -10.76 -6.43 1.34
N ALA A 193 -11.00 -7.73 1.57
CA ALA A 193 -12.16 -8.19 2.32
C ALA A 193 -11.72 -9.01 3.54
N VAL A 194 -12.22 -8.61 4.71
CA VAL A 194 -11.99 -9.28 5.99
C VAL A 194 -13.25 -10.06 6.36
N TYR A 195 -13.13 -11.33 6.69
CA TYR A 195 -14.26 -12.17 7.06
C TYR A 195 -14.01 -12.87 8.40
N ALA A 196 -14.83 -12.57 9.38
CA ALA A 196 -14.83 -13.25 10.68
C ALA A 196 -15.69 -14.53 10.60
N ALA A 197 -15.05 -15.70 10.69
CA ALA A 197 -15.76 -16.96 10.61
C ALA A 197 -16.64 -17.24 11.82
N LYS A 198 -17.74 -17.97 11.62
CA LYS A 198 -18.60 -18.47 12.69
C LYS A 198 -18.03 -19.71 13.34
N SER A 199 -18.27 -19.90 14.63
CA SER A 199 -17.76 -21.01 15.46
C SER A 199 -18.07 -22.42 14.92
N ASN A 200 -19.18 -22.63 14.18
CA ASN A 200 -19.66 -23.95 13.77
C ASN A 200 -19.40 -24.29 12.27
N MET A 201 -18.45 -23.65 11.59
CA MET A 201 -18.18 -23.93 10.17
C MET A 201 -17.13 -25.04 9.96
N ALA A 202 -17.43 -26.28 10.38
CA ALA A 202 -16.56 -27.45 10.16
C ALA A 202 -16.26 -27.72 8.65
N LYS A 203 -17.14 -27.30 7.74
CA LYS A 203 -16.90 -27.39 6.28
C LYS A 203 -15.83 -26.42 5.79
N PHE A 204 -15.63 -25.31 6.49
CA PHE A 204 -14.68 -24.29 6.13
C PHE A 204 -13.23 -24.70 6.43
N ASP A 205 -13.02 -25.47 7.49
CA ASP A 205 -11.70 -26.03 7.83
C ASP A 205 -11.19 -26.98 6.73
N ARG A 206 -12.09 -27.68 6.03
CA ARG A 206 -11.74 -28.54 4.88
C ARG A 206 -11.34 -27.72 3.65
N PHE A 207 -12.02 -26.59 3.40
CA PHE A 207 -11.67 -25.66 2.32
C PHE A 207 -10.30 -25.00 2.58
N MET A 208 -10.03 -24.60 3.84
CA MET A 208 -8.77 -23.97 4.22
C MET A 208 -7.59 -24.96 4.34
N ALA A 209 -7.83 -26.26 4.53
CA ALA A 209 -6.78 -27.26 4.49
C ALA A 209 -6.10 -27.32 3.11
N VAL A 210 -6.86 -27.06 2.04
CA VAL A 210 -6.35 -26.97 0.67
C VAL A 210 -5.54 -25.68 0.45
N SER A 211 -5.93 -24.55 1.09
CA SER A 211 -5.26 -23.26 0.94
C SER A 211 -3.94 -23.14 1.73
N ARG A 212 -3.65 -24.04 2.66
CA ARG A 212 -2.35 -24.11 3.38
C ARG A 212 -1.15 -24.34 2.46
N LEU A 213 -1.39 -24.76 1.22
CA LEU A 213 -0.38 -25.00 0.19
C LEU A 213 -0.14 -23.79 -0.72
N GLY A 214 -0.65 -22.59 -0.40
CA GLY A 214 -0.44 -21.37 -1.20
C GLY A 214 -1.14 -21.37 -2.56
N PHE A 215 -2.26 -22.07 -2.67
CA PHE A 215 -3.03 -22.08 -3.91
C PHE A 215 -3.80 -20.78 -4.12
N PHE A 216 -3.57 -20.16 -5.26
CA PHE A 216 -4.36 -19.08 -5.82
C PHE A 216 -5.64 -19.69 -6.43
N PHE A 217 -6.80 -19.16 -6.05
CA PHE A 217 -8.06 -19.61 -6.65
C PHE A 217 -8.34 -18.81 -7.92
N PRO A 218 -8.54 -19.48 -9.09
CA PRO A 218 -9.03 -18.78 -10.26
C PRO A 218 -10.49 -18.37 -10.04
N LEU A 219 -10.83 -17.11 -10.33
CA LEU A 219 -12.18 -16.57 -10.28
C LEU A 219 -12.95 -16.96 -11.55
N SER A 220 -13.05 -18.24 -11.87
CA SER A 220 -13.93 -18.70 -12.94
C SER A 220 -15.30 -19.06 -12.36
N PHE A 221 -16.19 -18.07 -12.28
CA PHE A 221 -17.62 -18.34 -12.21
C PHE A 221 -18.16 -18.49 -13.63
N ARG A 222 -18.63 -19.66 -13.92
CA ARG A 222 -19.45 -19.97 -15.08
C ARG A 222 -20.91 -19.88 -14.68
#